data_22e6bd333a6af0d382414cbbc7ae597e
#
_entry.id   22e6bd333a6af0d382414cbbc7ae597e
#
_cell.length_a   1.000
_cell.length_b   1.000
_cell.length_c   1.000
_cell.angle_alpha   90.00
_cell.angle_beta   90.00
_cell.angle_gamma   90.00
#
_symmetry.space_group_name_H-M   'P 1'
#
loop_
_entity.id
_entity.type
_entity.pdbx_description
1 polymer ?
#
loop_
_entity_poly.entity_id
_entity_poly.type
_entity_poly.pdbx_seq_one_letter_code
_entity_poly.pdbx_strand_id
1 'polypeptide(L)'
;EVVELLARVDVVLRRYNKTDAVIEIGGLRIDTRAMQVWRGAEEISLTHKEYDLLLFFARNPGTALYRETIYEHVWGGEYSYGSKTVDLHIQRLRKKVGWENRLLAVNKVGYRLEV
;
A
#
# COMPACT_ATOMS: atom_id res chain seq x y z
N GLU A 1 13.52 -1.83 33.18
CA GLU A 1 13.31 -2.00 32.96
C GLU A 1 13.49 -1.97 32.43
N VAL A 2 13.33 -2.15 33.19
CA VAL A 2 13.06 -2.31 32.73
C VAL A 2 13.09 -2.30 32.28
N VAL A 3 12.93 -2.52 32.68
CA VAL A 3 12.56 -2.78 32.15
C VAL A 3 12.52 -2.71 31.75
N GLU A 4 12.20 -2.83 31.72
CA GLU A 4 11.86 -3.01 31.34
C GLU A 4 11.77 -2.93 30.58
N LEU A 5 11.86 -3.06 31.39
CA LEU A 5 11.57 -3.14 30.80
C LEU A 5 11.56 -3.10 30.20
N LEU A 6 11.33 -3.23 30.33
CA LEU A 6 11.00 -3.41 29.62
C LEU A 6 10.87 -3.30 29.05
N ALA A 7 10.93 -3.52 29.38
CA ALA A 7 10.50 -3.56 28.47
C ALA A 7 10.47 -3.18 28.16
N ARG A 8 10.32 -3.33 28.28
CA ARG A 8 10.01 -3.09 27.74
C ARG A 8 10.15 -2.67 26.86
N VAL A 9 10.29 -2.97 27.32
CA VAL A 9 10.20 -2.57 26.25
C VAL A 9 10.19 -2.47 25.62
N ASP A 10 9.97 -2.60 25.75
CA ASP A 10 9.74 -2.60 24.80
C ASP A 10 9.46 -2.38 24.40
N VAL A 11 9.44 -2.79 24.54
CA VAL A 11 8.94 -2.59 23.76
C VAL A 11 8.87 -2.00 23.38
N VAL A 12 8.84 -2.15 23.51
CA VAL A 12 8.57 -1.60 22.70
C VAL A 12 8.76 -1.29 22.04
N LEU A 13 8.78 -1.38 21.91
CA LEU A 13 8.78 -1.08 20.86
C LEU A 13 8.59 -1.15 20.30
N ARG A 14 8.48 -1.48 20.18
CA ARG A 14 8.16 -1.59 19.28
C ARG A 14 7.85 -1.07 18.81
N ARG A 15 7.92 -1.11 19.02
CA ARG A 15 7.53 -0.65 18.33
C ARG A 15 7.71 0.15 17.77
N TYR A 16 7.83 0.21 17.81
CA TYR A 16 7.90 0.87 16.97
C TYR A 16 8.09 1.28 16.42
N ASN A 17 8.36 1.51 16.41
CA ASN A 17 8.45 1.59 15.82
C ASN A 17 8.61 1.36 15.33
N LYS A 18 8.71 1.12 14.78
CA LYS A 18 8.72 0.50 14.33
C LYS A 18 8.27 0.25 13.89
N THR A 19 8.46 0.12 14.04
CA THR A 19 7.26 -0.17 13.79
C THR A 19 6.66 -0.53 12.43
N ASP A 20 6.79 0.02 11.41
CA ASP A 20 6.16 -0.04 10.10
C ASP A 20 6.85 -0.98 9.13
N ALA A 21 7.58 -1.95 9.62
CA ALA A 21 8.25 -2.89 8.73
C ALA A 21 7.26 -3.81 8.04
N VAL A 22 6.16 -4.16 8.72
CA VAL A 22 5.15 -5.05 8.16
C VAL A 22 3.78 -4.39 8.28
N ILE A 23 3.06 -4.32 7.16
CA ILE A 23 1.71 -3.76 7.12
C ILE A 23 0.75 -4.91 6.81
N GLU A 24 -0.29 -5.07 7.62
CA GLU A 24 -1.33 -6.07 7.37
C GLU A 24 -2.61 -5.33 7.05
N ILE A 25 -3.09 -5.48 5.83
CA ILE A 25 -4.27 -4.74 5.38
C ILE A 25 -4.94 -5.50 4.23
N GLY A 26 -6.26 -5.57 4.27
CA GLY A 26 -7.03 -6.16 3.17
C GLY A 26 -6.67 -7.59 2.84
N GLY A 27 -6.29 -8.39 3.84
CA GLY A 27 -5.88 -9.77 3.63
C GLY A 27 -4.45 -9.93 3.14
N LEU A 28 -3.72 -8.84 3.03
CA LEU A 28 -2.33 -8.87 2.58
C LEU A 28 -1.38 -8.58 3.73
N ARG A 29 -0.19 -9.12 3.62
CA ARG A 29 0.93 -8.80 4.51
C ARG A 29 2.04 -8.23 3.65
N ILE A 30 2.44 -7.00 3.92
CA ILE A 30 3.46 -6.29 3.16
C ILE A 30 4.68 -6.10 4.04
N ASP A 31 5.79 -6.71 3.65
CA ASP A 31 7.05 -6.53 4.36
C ASP A 31 7.83 -5.43 3.64
N THR A 32 7.84 -4.24 4.23
CA THR A 32 8.43 -3.08 3.57
C THR A 32 9.94 -3.13 3.51
N ARG A 33 10.58 -3.88 4.41
CA ARG A 33 12.04 -4.02 4.37
C ARG A 33 12.46 -4.95 3.26
N ALA A 34 11.75 -6.06 3.08
CA ALA A 34 12.07 -7.03 2.06
C ALA A 34 11.42 -6.70 0.73
N MET A 35 10.50 -5.72 0.71
CA MET A 35 9.67 -5.37 -0.45
C MET A 35 8.93 -6.59 -0.97
N GLN A 36 8.34 -7.35 -0.06
CA GLN A 36 7.59 -8.56 -0.36
C GLN A 36 6.14 -8.40 0.04
N VAL A 37 5.24 -9.00 -0.74
CA VAL A 37 3.81 -8.96 -0.49
C VAL A 37 3.30 -10.39 -0.44
N TRP A 38 2.51 -10.69 0.59
CA TRP A 38 1.99 -12.03 0.82
C TRP A 38 0.48 -11.99 0.98
N ARG A 39 -0.18 -12.99 0.44
CA ARG A 39 -1.61 -13.22 0.71
C ARG A 39 -1.71 -14.63 1.28
N GLY A 40 -1.89 -14.73 2.61
CA GLY A 40 -1.78 -16.00 3.29
C GLY A 40 -0.36 -16.54 3.18
N ALA A 41 -0.21 -17.74 2.67
CA ALA A 41 1.09 -18.36 2.48
C ALA A 41 1.67 -18.12 1.09
N GLU A 42 0.95 -17.39 0.24
CA GLU A 42 1.35 -17.18 -1.15
C GLU A 42 2.02 -15.82 -1.33
N GLU A 43 3.23 -15.82 -1.85
CA GLU A 43 3.91 -14.58 -2.20
C GLU A 43 3.38 -14.05 -3.53
N ILE A 44 3.11 -12.75 -3.58
CA ILE A 44 2.59 -12.10 -4.78
C ILE A 44 3.71 -11.32 -5.44
N SER A 45 3.97 -11.61 -6.71
CA SER A 45 5.00 -10.93 -7.47
C SER A 45 4.45 -9.67 -8.10
N LEU A 46 5.03 -8.51 -7.77
CA LEU A 46 4.61 -7.22 -8.29
C LEU A 46 5.79 -6.54 -8.97
N THR A 47 5.48 -5.72 -9.98
CA THR A 47 6.50 -4.82 -10.51
C THR A 47 6.77 -3.72 -9.49
N HIS A 48 7.87 -3.00 -9.66
CA HIS A 48 8.23 -1.92 -8.73
C HIS A 48 7.12 -0.87 -8.64
N LYS A 49 6.54 -0.49 -9.77
CA LYS A 49 5.46 0.52 -9.77
C LYS A 49 4.19 -0.02 -9.12
N GLU A 50 3.88 -1.30 -9.32
CA GLU A 50 2.73 -1.92 -8.66
C GLU A 50 2.93 -1.98 -7.16
N TYR A 51 4.16 -2.28 -6.72
CA TYR A 51 4.47 -2.29 -5.31
C TYR A 51 4.31 -0.89 -4.70
N ASP A 52 4.83 0.13 -5.38
CA ASP A 52 4.70 1.51 -4.90
C ASP A 52 3.25 1.95 -4.81
N LEU A 53 2.44 1.57 -5.80
CA LEU A 53 1.00 1.85 -5.78
C LEU A 53 0.33 1.18 -4.58
N LEU A 54 0.62 -0.10 -4.38
CA LEU A 54 0.05 -0.85 -3.26
C LEU A 54 0.38 -0.19 -1.94
N LEU A 55 1.63 0.17 -1.76
CA LEU A 55 2.10 0.78 -0.52
C LEU A 55 1.44 2.13 -0.28
N PHE A 56 1.28 2.92 -1.34
CA PHE A 56 0.64 4.23 -1.23
C PHE A 56 -0.80 4.09 -0.72
N PHE A 57 -1.56 3.16 -1.30
CA PHE A 57 -2.92 2.92 -0.84
C PHE A 57 -2.97 2.30 0.55
N ALA A 58 -2.06 1.39 0.85
CA ALA A 58 -2.02 0.73 2.15
C ALA A 58 -1.75 1.73 3.28
N ARG A 59 -1.01 2.78 3.00
CA ARG A 59 -0.71 3.83 3.97
C ARG A 59 -1.79 4.91 4.04
N ASN A 60 -2.76 4.88 3.14
CA ASN A 60 -3.84 5.87 3.08
C ASN A 60 -5.20 5.19 2.91
N PRO A 61 -5.55 4.22 3.78
CA PRO A 61 -6.83 3.51 3.61
C PRO A 61 -7.99 4.46 3.85
N GLY A 62 -9.05 4.25 3.09
CA GLY A 62 -10.28 5.04 3.23
C GLY A 62 -10.21 6.43 2.65
N THR A 63 -9.08 6.82 2.07
CA THR A 63 -8.89 8.16 1.52
C THR A 63 -9.02 8.11 0.00
N ALA A 64 -9.85 8.97 -0.56
CA ALA A 64 -9.98 9.09 -2.01
C ALA A 64 -8.76 9.84 -2.54
N LEU A 65 -7.98 9.17 -3.37
CA LEU A 65 -6.74 9.72 -3.91
C LEU A 65 -6.95 10.11 -5.36
N TYR A 66 -6.58 11.35 -5.70
CA TYR A 66 -6.69 11.83 -7.08
C TYR A 66 -5.66 11.13 -7.97
N ARG A 67 -6.03 10.90 -9.24
CA ARG A 67 -5.12 10.26 -10.19
C ARG A 67 -3.80 11.01 -10.31
N GLU A 68 -3.86 12.34 -10.34
CA GLU A 68 -2.62 13.14 -10.42
C GLU A 68 -1.76 12.98 -9.18
N THR A 69 -2.36 12.89 -7.99
CA THR A 69 -1.63 12.66 -6.75
C THR A 69 -0.96 11.29 -6.78
N ILE A 70 -1.69 10.28 -7.23
CA ILE A 70 -1.15 8.93 -7.36
C ILE A 70 0.03 8.92 -8.32
N TYR A 71 -0.14 9.56 -9.47
CA TYR A 71 0.90 9.60 -10.49
C TYR A 71 2.16 10.31 -9.98
N GLU A 72 1.99 11.47 -9.38
CA GLU A 72 3.11 12.24 -8.86
C GLU A 72 3.87 11.48 -7.79
N HIS A 73 3.14 10.77 -6.93
CA HIS A 73 3.78 10.02 -5.84
C HIS A 73 4.54 8.80 -6.35
N VAL A 74 3.97 8.09 -7.31
CA VAL A 74 4.53 6.80 -7.77
C VAL A 74 5.52 6.99 -8.91
N TRP A 75 5.18 7.84 -9.88
CA TRP A 75 6.03 8.06 -11.06
C TRP A 75 6.90 9.29 -10.96
N GLY A 76 6.46 10.30 -10.21
CA GLY A 76 7.30 11.45 -9.90
C GLY A 76 7.41 12.51 -10.99
N GLY A 77 6.47 12.58 -11.88
CA GLY A 77 6.47 13.60 -12.92
C GLY A 77 5.17 14.35 -12.97
N GLU A 78 4.98 15.13 -14.01
CA GLU A 78 3.71 15.81 -14.24
C GLU A 78 2.69 14.83 -14.79
N TYR A 79 1.51 14.82 -14.18
CA TYR A 79 0.43 13.98 -14.66
C TYR A 79 -0.16 14.56 -15.94
N SER A 80 -0.31 13.72 -16.96
CA SER A 80 -0.94 14.11 -18.21
C SER A 80 -2.42 13.71 -18.15
N TYR A 81 -3.30 14.69 -18.16
CA TYR A 81 -4.74 14.41 -18.14
C TYR A 81 -5.13 13.62 -19.39
N GLY A 82 -5.95 12.61 -19.20
CA GLY A 82 -6.30 11.68 -20.25
C GLY A 82 -5.39 10.48 -20.36
N SER A 83 -4.29 10.47 -19.62
CA SER A 83 -3.40 9.32 -19.57
C SER A 83 -4.09 8.15 -18.89
N LYS A 84 -3.86 6.94 -19.39
CA LYS A 84 -4.41 5.72 -18.81
C LYS A 84 -3.39 4.96 -17.94
N THR A 85 -2.22 5.55 -17.71
CA THR A 85 -1.14 4.87 -17.01
C THR A 85 -1.56 4.43 -15.60
N VAL A 86 -2.15 5.35 -14.83
CA VAL A 86 -2.60 5.04 -13.47
C VAL A 86 -3.66 3.93 -13.51
N ASP A 87 -4.66 4.11 -14.38
CA ASP A 87 -5.78 3.16 -14.46
C ASP A 87 -5.31 1.75 -14.83
N LEU A 88 -4.40 1.64 -15.79
CA LEU A 88 -3.88 0.35 -16.22
C LEU A 88 -3.11 -0.34 -15.09
N HIS A 89 -2.28 0.40 -14.39
CA HIS A 89 -1.50 -0.18 -13.30
C HIS A 89 -2.40 -0.60 -12.14
N ILE A 90 -3.43 0.19 -11.85
CA ILE A 90 -4.38 -0.17 -10.80
C ILE A 90 -5.16 -1.42 -11.18
N GLN A 91 -5.57 -1.55 -12.44
CA GLN A 91 -6.27 -2.76 -12.88
C GLN A 91 -5.40 -4.01 -12.67
N ARG A 92 -4.14 -3.92 -13.04
CA ARG A 92 -3.21 -5.04 -12.86
C ARG A 92 -2.99 -5.35 -11.38
N LEU A 93 -2.79 -4.32 -10.58
CA LEU A 93 -2.58 -4.47 -9.15
C LEU A 93 -3.78 -5.15 -8.49
N ARG A 94 -4.99 -4.68 -8.77
CA ARG A 94 -6.20 -5.24 -8.17
C ARG A 94 -6.32 -6.74 -8.42
N LYS A 95 -6.03 -7.15 -9.65
CA LYS A 95 -6.10 -8.58 -10.00
C LYS A 95 -5.05 -9.39 -9.26
N LYS A 96 -3.83 -8.88 -9.18
CA LYS A 96 -2.73 -9.61 -8.56
C LYS A 96 -2.93 -9.81 -7.07
N VAL A 97 -3.45 -8.80 -6.38
CA VAL A 97 -3.60 -8.86 -4.92
C VAL A 97 -5.02 -9.24 -4.47
N GLY A 98 -5.93 -9.41 -5.40
CA GLY A 98 -7.30 -9.78 -5.06
C GLY A 98 -8.11 -8.66 -4.44
N TRP A 99 -7.81 -7.43 -4.80
CA TRP A 99 -8.48 -6.24 -4.24
C TRP A 99 -9.55 -5.66 -5.17
N GLU A 100 -10.13 -6.48 -6.00
CA GLU A 100 -11.11 -6.00 -6.99
C GLU A 100 -12.35 -5.38 -6.33
N ASN A 101 -12.67 -5.82 -5.12
CA ASN A 101 -13.79 -5.28 -4.36
C ASN A 101 -13.35 -4.34 -3.24
N ARG A 102 -12.07 -4.01 -3.16
CA ARG A 102 -11.55 -3.14 -2.10
C ARG A 102 -10.93 -1.87 -2.64
N LEU A 103 -10.29 -1.94 -3.80
CA LEU A 103 -9.67 -0.78 -4.44
C LEU A 103 -10.64 -0.27 -5.50
N LEU A 104 -11.42 0.74 -5.12
CA LEU A 104 -12.59 1.16 -5.90
C LEU A 104 -12.37 2.50 -6.56
N ALA A 105 -12.93 2.66 -7.75
CA ALA A 105 -12.91 3.93 -8.45
C ALA A 105 -13.85 4.91 -7.77
N VAL A 106 -13.39 6.16 -7.61
CA VAL A 106 -14.19 7.25 -7.09
C VAL A 106 -14.43 8.22 -8.26
N ASN A 107 -15.69 8.41 -8.60
CA ASN A 107 -16.07 9.17 -9.79
C ASN A 107 -15.44 10.57 -9.79
N LYS A 108 -14.76 10.92 -10.88
CA LYS A 108 -14.14 12.22 -11.11
C LYS A 108 -13.00 12.55 -10.15
N VAL A 109 -12.58 11.59 -9.33
CA VAL A 109 -11.46 11.78 -8.40
C VAL A 109 -10.33 10.84 -8.74
N GLY A 110 -10.51 9.56 -8.49
CA GLY A 110 -9.48 8.57 -8.69
C GLY A 110 -9.86 7.26 -8.03
N TYR A 111 -9.16 6.88 -6.97
CA TYR A 111 -9.36 5.58 -6.34
C TYR A 111 -9.28 5.68 -4.82
N ARG A 112 -9.95 4.75 -4.16
CA ARG A 112 -9.95 4.66 -2.70
C ARG A 112 -9.87 3.21 -2.27
N LEU A 113 -9.03 2.92 -1.28
CA LEU A 113 -8.94 1.58 -0.72
C LEU A 113 -9.94 1.44 0.41
N GLU A 114 -10.86 0.48 0.28
CA GLU A 114 -11.85 0.15 1.29
C GLU A 114 -11.41 -1.08 2.05
N VAL A 115 -11.25 -0.98 3.34
CA VAL A 115 -10.85 -2.12 4.18
C VAL A 115 -11.74 -2.26 5.40
#